data_71c6a0f4d63c71d35524a351f87aeb95
#
_entry.id   71c6a0f4d63c71d35524a351f87aeb95
#
_cell.length_a   1.000
_cell.length_b   1.000
_cell.length_c   1.000
_cell.angle_alpha   90.00
_cell.angle_beta   90.00
_cell.angle_gamma   90.00
#
_symmetry.space_group_name_H-M   'P 1'
#
loop_
_entity.id
_entity.type
_entity.pdbx_description
1 polymer ?
#
loop_
_entity_poly.entity_id
_entity_poly.type
_entity_poly.pdbx_seq_one_letter_code
_entity_poly.pdbx_strand_id
1 'polypeptide(L)'
;MVIFQKRVADLTELALGRFVSRARRAYGLKGGVNVLLTTSSEMKSLNRRFRKKDKTTDVLSFPAAPEIQKQLAGDIAISAEIATRNARLLGHSPSEEIKILVLHGILHLRGYDHECDNGEMQRREKRLRAKLRLPQGLIERSAGHTGARDASSGWSNPGKSVSKKRKDSQ
;
A
#
# COMPACT_ATOMS: atom_id res chain seq x y z
N MET A 1 9.38 5.02 -10.41
CA MET A 1 8.77 6.15 -11.16
C MET A 1 7.57 6.67 -10.37
N VAL A 2 7.26 7.97 -10.43
CA VAL A 2 6.06 8.56 -9.80
C VAL A 2 5.31 9.32 -10.89
N ILE A 3 3.99 9.16 -10.95
CA ILE A 3 3.12 9.79 -11.94
C ILE A 3 1.92 10.40 -11.22
N PHE A 4 1.65 11.68 -11.48
CA PHE A 4 0.48 12.39 -10.98
C PHE A 4 -0.53 12.61 -12.11
N GLN A 5 -1.58 11.82 -12.15
CA GLN A 5 -2.79 12.11 -12.94
C GLN A 5 -3.69 13.11 -12.21
N LYS A 6 -3.62 13.14 -10.87
CA LYS A 6 -4.32 14.11 -10.02
C LYS A 6 -3.30 14.80 -9.09
N ARG A 7 -3.22 16.11 -9.17
CA ARG A 7 -2.32 16.89 -8.31
C ARG A 7 -2.89 17.02 -6.88
N VAL A 8 -1.98 17.11 -5.92
CA VAL A 8 -2.26 17.37 -4.51
C VAL A 8 -1.39 18.53 -4.07
N ALA A 9 -1.95 19.42 -3.27
CA ALA A 9 -1.21 20.57 -2.74
C ALA A 9 0.03 20.12 -1.95
N ASP A 10 1.09 20.88 -2.02
CA ASP A 10 2.34 20.71 -1.26
C ASP A 10 3.06 19.36 -1.50
N LEU A 11 2.76 18.69 -2.62
CA LEU A 11 3.43 17.46 -3.01
C LEU A 11 3.83 17.52 -4.49
N THR A 12 5.12 17.29 -4.77
CA THR A 12 5.65 17.14 -6.12
C THR A 12 6.04 15.70 -6.40
N GLU A 13 6.08 15.31 -7.69
CA GLU A 13 6.53 13.98 -8.10
C GLU A 13 7.96 13.69 -7.63
N LEU A 14 8.84 14.71 -7.70
CA LEU A 14 10.22 14.60 -7.23
C LEU A 14 10.30 14.34 -5.72
N ALA A 15 9.53 15.09 -4.92
CA ALA A 15 9.50 14.93 -3.47
C ALA A 15 8.96 13.55 -3.07
N LEU A 16 7.87 13.11 -3.72
CA LEU A 16 7.32 11.78 -3.49
C LEU A 16 8.27 10.68 -3.95
N GLY A 17 8.92 10.83 -5.09
CA GLY A 17 9.91 9.87 -5.60
C GLY A 17 11.11 9.70 -4.67
N ARG A 18 11.63 10.79 -4.09
CA ARG A 18 12.69 10.74 -3.06
C ARG A 18 12.20 10.01 -1.80
N PHE A 19 10.95 10.25 -1.38
CA PHE A 19 10.36 9.57 -0.24
C PHE A 19 10.20 8.07 -0.50
N VAL A 20 9.63 7.66 -1.65
CA VAL A 20 9.48 6.26 -2.08
C VAL A 20 10.83 5.54 -2.06
N SER A 21 11.87 6.16 -2.63
CA SER A 21 13.22 5.59 -2.67
C SER A 21 13.81 5.38 -1.27
N ARG A 22 13.59 6.33 -0.35
CA ARG A 22 14.03 6.24 1.04
C ARG A 22 13.26 5.18 1.81
N ALA A 23 11.93 5.16 1.68
CA ALA A 23 11.05 4.19 2.32
C ALA A 23 11.37 2.75 1.87
N ARG A 24 11.47 2.53 0.55
CA ARG A 24 11.82 1.24 -0.04
C ARG A 24 13.12 0.68 0.54
N ARG A 25 14.19 1.51 0.58
CA ARG A 25 15.48 1.11 1.17
C ARG A 25 15.38 0.80 2.66
N ALA A 26 14.61 1.60 3.40
CA ALA A 26 14.43 1.38 4.84
C ALA A 26 13.71 0.06 5.17
N TYR A 27 12.84 -0.41 4.26
CA TYR A 27 12.19 -1.73 4.36
C TYR A 27 13.03 -2.88 3.77
N GLY A 28 14.18 -2.61 3.17
CA GLY A 28 14.99 -3.62 2.48
C GLY A 28 14.27 -4.22 1.25
N LEU A 29 13.33 -3.48 0.65
CA LEU A 29 12.63 -3.91 -0.56
C LEU A 29 13.56 -3.73 -1.76
N LYS A 30 13.87 -4.82 -2.45
CA LYS A 30 14.64 -4.82 -3.69
C LYS A 30 13.74 -4.43 -4.87
N GLY A 31 14.35 -3.97 -5.95
CA GLY A 31 13.61 -3.50 -7.14
C GLY A 31 13.03 -2.10 -6.99
N GLY A 32 12.59 -1.52 -8.09
CA GLY A 32 11.90 -0.22 -8.13
C GLY A 32 10.47 -0.32 -7.58
N VAL A 33 9.89 0.83 -7.24
CA VAL A 33 8.45 0.95 -6.93
C VAL A 33 7.93 2.10 -7.78
N ASN A 34 6.85 1.84 -8.54
CA ASN A 34 6.11 2.89 -9.22
C ASN A 34 4.94 3.33 -8.34
N VAL A 35 4.63 4.63 -8.39
CA VAL A 35 3.48 5.20 -7.67
C VAL A 35 2.65 6.02 -8.65
N LEU A 36 1.38 5.69 -8.73
CA LEU A 36 0.36 6.41 -9.47
C LEU A 36 -0.56 7.14 -8.49
N LEU A 37 -0.61 8.46 -8.57
CA LEU A 37 -1.60 9.27 -7.87
C LEU A 37 -2.73 9.62 -8.84
N THR A 38 -3.93 9.10 -8.59
CA THR A 38 -5.05 9.16 -9.52
C THR A 38 -6.38 9.52 -8.84
N THR A 39 -7.48 9.42 -9.58
CA THR A 39 -8.84 9.72 -9.09
C THR A 39 -9.49 8.51 -8.43
N SER A 40 -10.53 8.75 -7.61
CA SER A 40 -11.34 7.70 -7.00
C SER A 40 -12.06 6.84 -8.04
N SER A 41 -12.45 7.42 -9.17
CA SER A 41 -13.09 6.70 -10.28
C SER A 41 -12.12 5.68 -10.90
N GLU A 42 -10.89 6.11 -11.18
CA GLU A 42 -9.85 5.21 -11.72
C GLU A 42 -9.49 4.12 -10.71
N MET A 43 -9.38 4.45 -9.42
CA MET A 43 -9.16 3.45 -8.36
C MET A 43 -10.28 2.41 -8.30
N LYS A 44 -11.54 2.81 -8.49
CA LYS A 44 -12.67 1.87 -8.59
C LYS A 44 -12.51 0.94 -9.80
N SER A 45 -12.11 1.48 -10.96
CA SER A 45 -11.85 0.70 -12.18
C SER A 45 -10.72 -0.31 -11.97
N LEU A 46 -9.61 0.11 -11.38
CA LEU A 46 -8.48 -0.77 -11.04
C LEU A 46 -8.90 -1.87 -10.04
N ASN A 47 -9.66 -1.51 -9.00
CA ASN A 47 -10.13 -2.45 -7.99
C ASN A 47 -11.06 -3.52 -8.60
N ARG A 48 -11.99 -3.11 -9.48
CA ARG A 48 -12.87 -4.02 -10.21
C ARG A 48 -12.07 -4.94 -11.15
N ARG A 49 -11.12 -4.37 -11.90
CA ARG A 49 -10.33 -5.13 -12.89
C ARG A 49 -9.42 -6.17 -12.25
N PHE A 50 -8.69 -5.80 -11.21
CA PHE A 50 -7.62 -6.61 -10.65
C PHE A 50 -8.01 -7.37 -9.38
N ARG A 51 -9.00 -6.89 -8.61
CA ARG A 51 -9.46 -7.52 -7.37
C ARG A 51 -10.91 -7.99 -7.39
N LYS A 52 -11.61 -7.78 -8.49
CA LYS A 52 -13.04 -8.13 -8.67
C LYS A 52 -13.97 -7.46 -7.63
N LYS A 53 -13.55 -6.32 -7.08
CA LYS A 53 -14.30 -5.54 -6.10
C LYS A 53 -14.77 -4.24 -6.73
N ASP A 54 -16.09 -4.02 -6.86
CA ASP A 54 -16.68 -2.80 -7.46
C ASP A 54 -16.87 -1.69 -6.43
N LYS A 55 -15.80 -1.32 -5.74
CA LYS A 55 -15.77 -0.21 -4.77
C LYS A 55 -14.49 0.59 -4.86
N THR A 56 -14.56 1.85 -4.45
CA THR A 56 -13.38 2.70 -4.32
C THR A 56 -12.53 2.26 -3.11
N THR A 57 -11.23 2.49 -3.20
CA THR A 57 -10.27 2.33 -2.10
C THR A 57 -9.23 3.45 -2.18
N ASP A 58 -8.57 3.71 -1.09
CA ASP A 58 -7.51 4.72 -0.98
C ASP A 58 -6.19 4.28 -1.61
N VAL A 59 -5.83 3.00 -1.47
CA VAL A 59 -4.58 2.44 -1.99
C VAL A 59 -4.78 1.04 -2.55
N LEU A 60 -4.04 0.72 -3.62
CA LEU A 60 -3.89 -0.61 -4.20
C LEU A 60 -2.40 -0.88 -4.45
N SER A 61 -1.96 -2.08 -4.12
CA SER A 61 -0.60 -2.55 -4.38
C SER A 61 -0.63 -3.76 -5.30
N PHE A 62 0.25 -3.75 -6.30
CA PHE A 62 0.37 -4.76 -7.33
C PHE A 62 1.81 -5.27 -7.35
N PRO A 63 2.13 -6.40 -6.70
CA PRO A 63 3.45 -7.00 -6.78
C PRO A 63 3.81 -7.34 -8.22
N ALA A 64 5.04 -7.09 -8.61
CA ALA A 64 5.53 -7.50 -9.91
C ALA A 64 5.70 -9.03 -9.97
N ALA A 65 5.71 -9.57 -11.21
CA ALA A 65 5.97 -10.99 -11.43
C ALA A 65 7.35 -11.39 -10.86
N PRO A 66 7.50 -12.62 -10.31
CA PRO A 66 8.72 -13.05 -9.63
C PRO A 66 10.01 -12.85 -10.46
N GLU A 67 9.90 -12.99 -11.77
CA GLU A 67 11.03 -12.93 -12.72
C GLU A 67 11.66 -11.53 -12.77
N ILE A 68 10.85 -10.50 -12.52
CA ILE A 68 11.30 -9.10 -12.62
C ILE A 68 11.40 -8.39 -11.25
N GLN A 69 11.07 -9.06 -10.15
CA GLN A 69 11.04 -8.44 -8.81
C GLN A 69 12.36 -7.80 -8.37
N LYS A 70 13.49 -8.27 -8.92
CA LYS A 70 14.81 -7.66 -8.65
C LYS A 70 14.92 -6.26 -9.26
N GLN A 71 14.25 -5.98 -10.37
CA GLN A 71 14.24 -4.70 -11.07
C GLN A 71 13.04 -3.83 -10.67
N LEU A 72 11.85 -4.44 -10.58
CA LEU A 72 10.59 -3.79 -10.21
C LEU A 72 9.92 -4.62 -9.10
N ALA A 73 9.79 -4.03 -7.92
CA ALA A 73 9.08 -4.66 -6.81
C ALA A 73 7.56 -4.67 -7.03
N GLY A 74 7.04 -3.64 -7.70
CA GLY A 74 5.64 -3.53 -8.05
C GLY A 74 5.16 -2.09 -8.16
N ASP A 75 3.84 -1.96 -8.30
CA ASP A 75 3.14 -0.71 -8.51
C ASP A 75 2.21 -0.41 -7.32
N ILE A 76 2.07 0.88 -6.98
CA ILE A 76 1.14 1.37 -5.95
C ILE A 76 0.27 2.43 -6.60
N ALA A 77 -1.05 2.25 -6.59
CA ALA A 77 -2.01 3.26 -6.99
C ALA A 77 -2.71 3.86 -5.76
N ILE A 78 -2.89 5.19 -5.74
CA ILE A 78 -3.45 5.94 -4.62
C ILE A 78 -4.51 6.91 -5.13
N SER A 79 -5.69 6.93 -4.48
CA SER A 79 -6.71 7.94 -4.70
C SER A 79 -6.31 9.26 -4.04
N ALA A 80 -6.03 10.29 -4.83
CA ALA A 80 -5.74 11.63 -4.33
C ALA A 80 -6.92 12.23 -3.55
N GLU A 81 -8.15 11.95 -3.99
CA GLU A 81 -9.38 12.49 -3.39
C GLU A 81 -9.65 11.84 -2.03
N ILE A 82 -9.54 10.50 -1.95
CA ILE A 82 -9.73 9.78 -0.68
C ILE A 82 -8.61 10.16 0.30
N ALA A 83 -7.35 10.20 -0.15
CA ALA A 83 -6.23 10.63 0.68
C ALA A 83 -6.44 12.05 1.23
N THR A 84 -6.88 13.01 0.40
CA THR A 84 -7.17 14.37 0.84
C THR A 84 -8.30 14.43 1.87
N ARG A 85 -9.37 13.66 1.66
CA ARG A 85 -10.49 13.56 2.60
C ARG A 85 -10.05 12.96 3.94
N ASN A 86 -9.31 11.85 3.90
CA ASN A 86 -8.81 11.18 5.10
C ASN A 86 -7.86 12.08 5.89
N ALA A 87 -6.96 12.78 5.21
CA ALA A 87 -6.05 13.74 5.83
C ALA A 87 -6.78 14.81 6.63
N ARG A 88 -7.85 15.39 6.05
CA ARG A 88 -8.69 16.38 6.74
C ARG A 88 -9.36 15.81 7.99
N LEU A 89 -9.91 14.59 7.90
CA LEU A 89 -10.57 13.93 9.03
C LEU A 89 -9.59 13.57 10.15
N LEU A 90 -8.33 13.33 9.82
CA LEU A 90 -7.28 12.89 10.75
C LEU A 90 -6.37 14.02 11.23
N GLY A 91 -6.57 15.26 10.74
CA GLY A 91 -5.85 16.43 11.21
C GLY A 91 -4.39 16.53 10.74
N HIS A 92 -4.06 15.96 9.58
CA HIS A 92 -2.74 16.09 8.96
C HIS A 92 -2.83 16.47 7.48
N SER A 93 -1.68 16.70 6.83
CA SER A 93 -1.68 17.17 5.44
C SER A 93 -1.95 16.02 4.45
N PRO A 94 -2.54 16.31 3.26
CA PRO A 94 -2.69 15.34 2.19
C PRO A 94 -1.36 14.70 1.76
N SER A 95 -0.26 15.47 1.78
CA SER A 95 1.09 14.99 1.52
C SER A 95 1.54 13.91 2.51
N GLU A 96 1.23 14.08 3.80
CA GLU A 96 1.53 13.08 4.84
C GLU A 96 0.68 11.83 4.66
N GLU A 97 -0.61 11.98 4.37
CA GLU A 97 -1.49 10.85 4.12
C GLU A 97 -1.01 9.99 2.94
N ILE A 98 -0.66 10.62 1.81
CA ILE A 98 -0.10 9.92 0.65
C ILE A 98 1.18 9.16 1.03
N LYS A 99 2.06 9.76 1.82
CA LYS A 99 3.29 9.08 2.29
C LYS A 99 2.97 7.88 3.18
N ILE A 100 1.94 7.96 4.04
CA ILE A 100 1.47 6.84 4.87
C ILE A 100 0.94 5.72 3.97
N LEU A 101 0.10 6.03 2.98
CA LEU A 101 -0.43 5.06 2.02
C LEU A 101 0.69 4.40 1.19
N VAL A 102 1.71 5.15 0.81
CA VAL A 102 2.92 4.61 0.16
C VAL A 102 3.65 3.62 1.07
N LEU A 103 3.87 3.96 2.35
CA LEU A 103 4.52 3.04 3.30
C LEU A 103 3.74 1.74 3.44
N HIS A 104 2.42 1.84 3.60
CA HIS A 104 1.53 0.69 3.68
C HIS A 104 1.62 -0.18 2.42
N GLY A 105 1.56 0.44 1.23
CA GLY A 105 1.72 -0.26 -0.04
C GLY A 105 3.08 -0.95 -0.19
N ILE A 106 4.17 -0.33 0.24
CA ILE A 106 5.52 -0.92 0.23
C ILE A 106 5.59 -2.17 1.12
N LEU A 107 4.91 -2.17 2.28
CA LEU A 107 4.84 -3.35 3.14
C LEU A 107 4.13 -4.51 2.44
N HIS A 108 3.01 -4.25 1.77
CA HIS A 108 2.33 -5.26 0.97
C HIS A 108 3.21 -5.79 -0.17
N LEU A 109 3.93 -4.93 -0.89
CA LEU A 109 4.90 -5.35 -1.92
C LEU A 109 6.04 -6.20 -1.34
N ARG A 110 6.36 -6.04 -0.05
CA ARG A 110 7.32 -6.86 0.68
C ARG A 110 6.75 -8.20 1.13
N GLY A 111 5.45 -8.42 0.97
CA GLY A 111 4.75 -9.66 1.33
C GLY A 111 4.15 -9.66 2.73
N TYR A 112 4.11 -8.52 3.42
CA TYR A 112 3.38 -8.40 4.68
C TYR A 112 1.89 -8.27 4.41
N ASP A 113 1.09 -8.89 5.28
CA ASP A 113 -0.37 -8.83 5.22
C ASP A 113 -0.92 -8.76 6.64
N HIS A 114 -1.44 -7.59 7.01
CA HIS A 114 -1.97 -7.33 8.35
C HIS A 114 -3.23 -8.16 8.69
N GLU A 115 -3.88 -8.78 7.70
CA GLU A 115 -5.02 -9.69 7.93
C GLU A 115 -4.56 -11.08 8.37
N CYS A 116 -3.33 -11.48 8.01
CA CYS A 116 -2.82 -12.83 8.20
C CYS A 116 -1.57 -12.91 9.09
N ASP A 117 -0.97 -11.78 9.45
CA ASP A 117 0.22 -11.77 10.31
C ASP A 117 -0.13 -11.51 11.78
N ASN A 118 0.75 -11.93 12.69
CA ASN A 118 0.59 -11.69 14.14
C ASN A 118 0.95 -10.24 14.54
N GLY A 119 0.53 -9.24 13.75
CA GLY A 119 0.81 -7.82 13.97
C GLY A 119 2.24 -7.39 13.57
N GLU A 120 2.95 -8.20 12.77
CA GLU A 120 4.31 -7.86 12.34
C GLU A 120 4.31 -6.64 11.43
N MET A 121 3.38 -6.57 10.49
CA MET A 121 3.22 -5.43 9.58
C MET A 121 2.98 -4.14 10.37
N GLN A 122 2.10 -4.17 11.37
CA GLN A 122 1.80 -3.02 12.23
C GLN A 122 3.04 -2.54 12.99
N ARG A 123 3.81 -3.44 13.60
CA ARG A 123 5.04 -3.09 14.32
C ARG A 123 6.08 -2.47 13.39
N ARG A 124 6.21 -2.98 12.17
CA ARG A 124 7.14 -2.44 11.17
C ARG A 124 6.70 -1.09 10.65
N GLU A 125 5.41 -0.93 10.32
CA GLU A 125 4.84 0.35 9.89
C GLU A 125 5.06 1.42 10.96
N LYS A 126 4.71 1.14 12.22
CA LYS A 126 4.89 2.06 13.35
C LYS A 126 6.35 2.51 13.52
N ARG A 127 7.29 1.57 13.49
CA ARG A 127 8.73 1.87 13.64
C ARG A 127 9.25 2.79 12.55
N LEU A 128 8.91 2.53 11.30
CA LEU A 128 9.41 3.33 10.18
C LEU A 128 8.70 4.67 10.05
N ARG A 129 7.42 4.72 10.35
CA ARG A 129 6.66 5.95 10.41
C ARG A 129 7.25 6.91 11.45
N ALA A 130 7.56 6.44 12.64
CA ALA A 130 8.27 7.23 13.66
C ALA A 130 9.63 7.73 13.15
N LYS A 131 10.42 6.86 12.53
CA LYS A 131 11.73 7.24 11.93
C LYS A 131 11.59 8.29 10.81
N LEU A 132 10.48 8.29 10.09
CA LEU A 132 10.20 9.21 8.98
C LEU A 132 9.39 10.44 9.42
N ARG A 133 9.06 10.56 10.70
CA ARG A 133 8.26 11.65 11.30
C ARG A 133 6.89 11.82 10.64
N LEU A 134 6.20 10.70 10.40
CA LEU A 134 4.85 10.69 9.86
C LEU A 134 3.81 10.48 10.97
N PRO A 135 2.56 10.98 10.78
CA PRO A 135 1.43 10.75 11.68
C PRO A 135 1.06 9.27 11.85
N GLN A 136 -0.03 8.99 12.56
CA GLN A 136 -0.53 7.63 12.81
C GLN A 136 -0.77 6.85 11.51
N GLY A 137 -0.34 5.59 11.50
CA GLY A 137 -0.42 4.73 10.31
C GLY A 137 -1.81 4.16 10.04
N LEU A 138 -1.99 3.60 8.84
CA LEU A 138 -3.27 3.08 8.38
C LEU A 138 -3.77 1.91 9.24
N ILE A 139 -2.91 0.97 9.59
CA ILE A 139 -3.26 -0.21 10.39
C ILE A 139 -3.69 0.19 11.80
N GLU A 140 -3.01 1.15 12.43
CA GLU A 140 -3.36 1.63 13.78
C GLU A 140 -4.75 2.30 13.81
N ARG A 141 -5.15 2.98 12.72
CA ARG A 141 -6.47 3.60 12.59
C ARG A 141 -7.58 2.56 12.48
N SER A 142 -7.35 1.50 11.72
CA SER A 142 -8.30 0.38 11.56
C SER A 142 -8.53 -0.35 12.89
N ALA A 143 -7.51 -0.50 13.73
CA ALA A 143 -7.61 -1.12 15.05
C ALA A 143 -8.38 -0.26 16.08
N GLY A 144 -8.36 1.07 15.93
CA GLY A 144 -9.09 2.02 16.80
C GLY A 144 -10.58 2.18 16.45
N HIS A 145 -11.04 1.67 15.32
CA HIS A 145 -12.43 1.75 14.85
C HIS A 145 -13.17 0.41 15.00
N THR A 146 -13.20 -0.14 16.22
CA THR A 146 -14.06 -1.30 16.54
C THR A 146 -15.53 -0.87 16.68
N GLY A 147 -16.12 -0.32 15.62
CA GLY A 147 -17.50 0.16 15.62
C GLY A 147 -18.22 0.13 14.25
N ALA A 148 -17.49 0.00 13.16
CA ALA A 148 -18.10 -0.15 11.84
C ALA A 148 -17.28 -1.15 11.03
N ARG A 149 -17.74 -2.40 11.00
CA ARG A 149 -17.17 -3.44 10.15
C ARG A 149 -17.45 -3.10 8.69
N ASP A 150 -16.47 -2.55 8.02
CA ASP A 150 -16.41 -2.65 6.57
C ASP A 150 -15.07 -3.30 6.19
N ALA A 151 -15.14 -4.63 6.00
CA ALA A 151 -14.03 -5.48 5.61
C ALA A 151 -13.65 -5.17 4.15
N SER A 152 -12.72 -4.26 3.93
CA SER A 152 -12.43 -3.78 2.59
C SER A 152 -10.98 -3.81 2.15
N SER A 153 -10.14 -4.65 2.73
CA SER A 153 -8.77 -4.85 2.25
C SER A 153 -8.34 -6.31 2.22
N GLY A 154 -9.20 -7.21 1.72
CA GLY A 154 -8.78 -8.59 1.45
C GLY A 154 -7.75 -8.63 0.33
N TRP A 155 -6.47 -8.68 0.67
CA TRP A 155 -5.39 -8.90 -0.27
C TRP A 155 -5.13 -10.40 -0.42
N SER A 156 -5.55 -11.00 -1.54
CA SER A 156 -5.18 -12.37 -1.89
C SER A 156 -3.94 -12.33 -2.78
N ASN A 157 -2.83 -12.85 -2.29
CA ASN A 157 -1.59 -12.99 -3.06
C ASN A 157 -1.76 -14.17 -4.04
N PRO A 158 -1.79 -13.95 -5.37
CA PRO A 158 -1.97 -15.03 -6.35
C PRO A 158 -0.73 -15.91 -6.56
N GLY A 159 0.35 -15.72 -5.79
CA GLY A 159 1.66 -16.36 -6.03
C GLY A 159 2.02 -17.54 -5.13
N LYS A 160 1.14 -18.03 -4.24
CA LYS A 160 1.44 -19.26 -3.47
C LYS A 160 0.60 -20.43 -3.96
N SER A 161 1.02 -21.09 -5.02
CA SER A 161 0.61 -22.47 -5.29
C SER A 161 1.32 -23.36 -4.29
N VAL A 162 0.59 -23.90 -3.33
CA VAL A 162 1.07 -24.94 -2.41
C VAL A 162 1.19 -26.23 -3.20
N SER A 163 2.41 -26.60 -3.57
CA SER A 163 2.73 -27.95 -4.07
C SER A 163 2.56 -28.94 -2.92
N LYS A 164 1.40 -29.57 -2.86
CA LYS A 164 1.12 -30.70 -1.98
C LYS A 164 1.77 -31.95 -2.57
N LYS A 165 2.97 -32.28 -2.12
CA LYS A 165 3.55 -33.61 -2.37
C LYS A 165 2.68 -34.65 -1.67
N ARG A 166 1.96 -35.45 -2.45
CA ARG A 166 1.41 -36.72 -1.99
C ARG A 166 2.59 -37.67 -1.73
N LYS A 167 2.73 -38.14 -0.51
CA LYS A 167 3.47 -39.37 -0.19
C LYS A 167 2.46 -40.50 -0.31
N ASP A 168 2.55 -41.25 -1.36
CA ASP A 168 1.96 -42.59 -1.40
C ASP A 168 2.89 -43.52 -0.62
N SER A 169 2.33 -44.13 0.41
CA SER A 169 2.96 -45.23 1.15
C SER A 169 2.40 -46.54 0.61
N GLN A 170 3.30 -47.37 0.19
CA GLN A 170 3.10 -48.82 0.22
C GLN A 170 3.38 -49.37 1.60
#